data_c8eb7be59b8e116dfa86ce61bf9a223b
#
_entry.id   c8eb7be59b8e116dfa86ce61bf9a223b
#
_cell.length_a   1.000
_cell.length_b   1.000
_cell.length_c   1.000
_cell.angle_alpha   90.00
_cell.angle_beta   90.00
_cell.angle_gamma   90.00
#
_symmetry.space_group_name_H-M   'P 1'
#
loop_
_entity.id
_entity.type
_entity.pdbx_description
1 polymer ?
#
loop_
_entity_poly.entity_id
_entity_poly.type
_entity_poly.pdbx_seq_one_letter_code
_entity_poly.pdbx_strand_id
1 'polypeptide(L)'
;MKVSEFTFDSSTAHNKIFTRLYEPDGEPKAVLQISHGMAEHSALYKPFCEYMAQRGFVVVINDHLGHGRSVTSGALYGHFGEEGGLYNVVEDQRNLQSIMREKYPELPYFLMGHSMGSFIAREFAAAYGNSLTAVVFMGTSAGISTAMWKAERTYLNMLKKAKGARAKIPSLEKIATGPYNKKFKPNRTNYDWVTSKEEEVDRFVNDPLCGFPLTVQGYIDLGTLLYAINTDQWYRRVPKDLPILLISGENDPVGDMGKGVRRVFDKLNKTGHDVKLTLYPRIRHALITEMNSAQVYEDLYAFFSSHLPKAEEPVPEKETEAEPEVSTETEKSVENPAAEEEKETEAAAAEKNDDMPEENAEFPVI
;
A
#
# COMPACT_ATOMS: atom_id res chain seq x y z
N MET A 1 14.58 16.67 -7.09
CA MET A 1 14.10 15.49 -6.34
C MET A 1 15.17 15.11 -5.32
N LYS A 2 14.77 14.93 -4.08
CA LYS A 2 15.63 14.48 -2.98
C LYS A 2 15.32 13.01 -2.69
N VAL A 3 16.36 12.19 -2.50
CA VAL A 3 16.21 10.79 -2.09
C VAL A 3 16.87 10.62 -0.73
N SER A 4 16.16 10.02 0.20
CA SER A 4 16.65 9.70 1.54
C SER A 4 16.28 8.29 1.95
N GLU A 5 17.03 7.74 2.89
CA GLU A 5 16.82 6.41 3.46
C GLU A 5 16.70 6.53 4.97
N PHE A 6 15.80 5.76 5.56
CA PHE A 6 15.64 5.68 7.01
C PHE A 6 15.17 4.29 7.43
N THR A 7 15.12 4.03 8.71
CA THR A 7 14.52 2.81 9.28
C THR A 7 13.55 3.18 10.37
N PHE A 8 12.51 2.37 10.52
CA PHE A 8 11.57 2.46 11.64
C PHE A 8 11.40 1.08 12.31
N ASP A 9 10.81 1.06 13.50
CA ASP A 9 10.55 -0.18 14.22
C ASP A 9 9.42 -0.96 13.57
N SER A 10 9.64 -2.25 13.33
CA SER A 10 8.59 -3.16 12.89
C SER A 10 7.55 -3.35 14.00
N SER A 11 6.34 -3.73 13.62
CA SER A 11 5.30 -4.25 14.52
C SER A 11 5.76 -5.48 15.30
N THR A 12 6.76 -6.21 14.76
CA THR A 12 7.43 -7.28 15.47
C THR A 12 8.59 -6.76 16.31
N ALA A 13 8.71 -7.25 17.55
CA ALA A 13 9.80 -6.85 18.44
C ALA A 13 11.19 -7.09 17.78
N HIS A 14 12.11 -6.13 17.99
CA HIS A 14 13.52 -6.20 17.60
C HIS A 14 13.85 -6.17 16.10
N ASN A 15 12.87 -5.94 15.21
CA ASN A 15 13.14 -5.78 13.79
C ASN A 15 13.05 -4.31 13.37
N LYS A 16 13.89 -3.92 12.41
CA LYS A 16 13.86 -2.59 11.77
C LYS A 16 13.45 -2.74 10.32
N ILE A 17 12.61 -1.84 9.85
CA ILE A 17 12.14 -1.80 8.48
C ILE A 17 12.90 -0.70 7.74
N PHE A 18 13.67 -1.09 6.73
CA PHE A 18 14.38 -0.20 5.86
C PHE A 18 13.45 0.46 4.84
N THR A 19 13.60 1.77 4.64
CA THR A 19 12.68 2.57 3.82
C THR A 19 13.44 3.56 2.95
N ARG A 20 12.97 3.74 1.71
CA ARG A 20 13.39 4.79 0.77
C ARG A 20 12.28 5.81 0.61
N LEU A 21 12.67 7.08 0.64
CA LEU A 21 11.78 8.23 0.47
C LEU A 21 12.30 9.08 -0.68
N TYR A 22 11.42 9.35 -1.64
CA TYR A 22 11.65 10.21 -2.80
C TYR A 22 10.75 11.45 -2.67
N GLU A 23 11.35 12.62 -2.52
CA GLU A 23 10.64 13.89 -2.35
C GLU A 23 10.80 14.74 -3.63
N PRO A 24 9.72 15.36 -4.16
CA PRO A 24 9.80 16.24 -5.32
C PRO A 24 10.58 17.52 -5.03
N ASP A 25 10.99 18.28 -6.06
CA ASP A 25 11.67 19.56 -5.91
C ASP A 25 10.70 20.72 -5.62
N GLY A 26 9.47 20.60 -5.60
CA GLY A 26 8.49 21.63 -5.28
C GLY A 26 7.55 21.19 -4.17
N GLU A 27 6.47 21.92 -4.02
CA GLU A 27 5.41 21.52 -3.09
C GLU A 27 4.81 20.17 -3.51
N PRO A 28 4.77 19.22 -2.57
CA PRO A 28 4.23 17.90 -2.88
C PRO A 28 2.71 17.94 -3.00
N LYS A 29 2.18 17.16 -3.96
CA LYS A 29 0.74 17.07 -4.24
C LYS A 29 0.05 15.94 -3.46
N ALA A 30 0.78 14.88 -3.15
CA ALA A 30 0.27 13.68 -2.50
C ALA A 30 1.41 12.77 -2.03
N VAL A 31 1.06 11.79 -1.19
CA VAL A 31 1.95 10.70 -0.80
C VAL A 31 1.52 9.42 -1.54
N LEU A 32 2.47 8.73 -2.17
CA LEU A 32 2.31 7.40 -2.72
C LEU A 32 3.17 6.41 -1.95
N GLN A 33 2.54 5.51 -1.22
CA GLN A 33 3.20 4.39 -0.57
C GLN A 33 3.16 3.16 -1.47
N ILE A 34 4.30 2.44 -1.58
CA ILE A 34 4.42 1.25 -2.43
C ILE A 34 4.76 0.04 -1.57
N SER A 35 4.06 -1.06 -1.81
CA SER A 35 4.27 -2.39 -1.21
C SER A 35 4.78 -3.34 -2.30
N HIS A 36 6.04 -3.79 -2.19
CA HIS A 36 6.69 -4.64 -3.19
C HIS A 36 6.29 -6.12 -3.11
N GLY A 37 6.67 -6.91 -4.11
CA GLY A 37 6.33 -8.32 -4.21
C GLY A 37 7.20 -9.26 -3.36
N MET A 38 6.90 -10.56 -3.47
CA MET A 38 7.64 -11.62 -2.77
C MET A 38 9.04 -11.79 -3.34
N ALA A 39 10.02 -11.97 -2.45
CA ALA A 39 11.40 -12.22 -2.79
C ALA A 39 12.01 -11.20 -3.76
N GLU A 40 11.67 -9.93 -3.54
CA GLU A 40 12.24 -8.75 -4.18
C GLU A 40 12.44 -7.64 -3.15
N HIS A 41 12.77 -6.42 -3.56
CA HIS A 41 13.04 -5.31 -2.66
C HIS A 41 12.79 -3.94 -3.30
N SER A 42 12.74 -2.89 -2.48
CA SER A 42 12.39 -1.52 -2.85
C SER A 42 13.23 -0.91 -3.99
N ALA A 43 14.50 -1.30 -4.12
CA ALA A 43 15.37 -0.70 -5.14
C ALA A 43 14.95 -1.02 -6.59
N LEU A 44 14.20 -2.11 -6.81
CA LEU A 44 13.69 -2.46 -8.15
C LEU A 44 12.64 -1.45 -8.64
N TYR A 45 12.03 -0.71 -7.72
CA TYR A 45 11.00 0.29 -8.01
C TYR A 45 11.56 1.69 -8.27
N LYS A 46 12.89 1.87 -8.15
CA LYS A 46 13.54 3.17 -8.28
C LYS A 46 13.10 3.98 -9.52
N PRO A 47 13.08 3.42 -10.75
CA PRO A 47 12.67 4.19 -11.92
C PRO A 47 11.23 4.72 -11.82
N PHE A 48 10.31 3.93 -11.30
CA PHE A 48 8.92 4.34 -11.10
C PHE A 48 8.79 5.37 -9.97
N CYS A 49 9.51 5.19 -8.87
CA CYS A 49 9.53 6.15 -7.77
C CYS A 49 10.04 7.53 -8.23
N GLU A 50 11.12 7.55 -9.00
CA GLU A 50 11.67 8.79 -9.58
C GLU A 50 10.70 9.44 -10.55
N TYR A 51 10.05 8.65 -11.42
CA TYR A 51 9.03 9.12 -12.35
C TYR A 51 7.86 9.83 -11.64
N MET A 52 7.35 9.26 -10.55
CA MET A 52 6.26 9.84 -9.77
C MET A 52 6.72 11.06 -8.97
N ALA A 53 7.92 11.01 -8.37
CA ALA A 53 8.47 12.12 -7.61
C ALA A 53 8.73 13.35 -8.50
N GLN A 54 9.21 13.18 -9.73
CA GLN A 54 9.36 14.26 -10.72
C GLN A 54 8.01 14.91 -11.09
N ARG A 55 6.90 14.25 -10.81
CA ARG A 55 5.53 14.73 -11.09
C ARG A 55 4.81 15.28 -9.85
N GLY A 56 5.55 15.45 -8.75
CA GLY A 56 5.05 16.10 -7.54
C GLY A 56 4.52 15.14 -6.47
N PHE A 57 4.73 13.82 -6.59
CA PHE A 57 4.39 12.88 -5.53
C PHE A 57 5.56 12.69 -4.56
N VAL A 58 5.28 12.68 -3.28
CA VAL A 58 6.17 12.05 -2.30
C VAL A 58 6.00 10.56 -2.44
N VAL A 59 7.07 9.83 -2.77
CA VAL A 59 6.99 8.37 -2.91
C VAL A 59 7.77 7.70 -1.80
N VAL A 60 7.13 6.79 -1.09
CA VAL A 60 7.76 6.01 -0.02
C VAL A 60 7.58 4.53 -0.28
N ILE A 61 8.66 3.78 -0.12
CA ILE A 61 8.69 2.34 -0.28
C ILE A 61 9.66 1.73 0.74
N ASN A 62 9.20 0.75 1.49
CA ASN A 62 10.05 0.00 2.41
C ASN A 62 10.43 -1.37 1.85
N ASP A 63 11.51 -1.96 2.33
CA ASP A 63 11.74 -3.39 2.22
C ASP A 63 10.91 -4.07 3.31
N HIS A 64 10.05 -5.02 2.93
CA HIS A 64 9.18 -5.71 3.89
C HIS A 64 9.99 -6.50 4.93
N LEU A 65 9.39 -6.81 6.06
CA LEU A 65 9.94 -7.75 7.02
C LEU A 65 10.36 -9.05 6.31
N GLY A 66 11.58 -9.52 6.55
CA GLY A 66 12.13 -10.68 5.86
C GLY A 66 12.58 -10.44 4.41
N HIS A 67 12.70 -9.19 3.96
CA HIS A 67 13.12 -8.81 2.61
C HIS A 67 14.19 -7.73 2.61
N GLY A 68 14.98 -7.70 1.54
CA GLY A 68 15.94 -6.64 1.25
C GLY A 68 16.84 -6.28 2.45
N ARG A 69 16.96 -5.00 2.72
CA ARG A 69 17.77 -4.43 3.82
C ARG A 69 17.05 -4.45 5.18
N SER A 70 15.79 -4.88 5.25
CA SER A 70 15.10 -5.15 6.51
C SER A 70 15.53 -6.46 7.16
N VAL A 71 16.26 -7.32 6.44
CA VAL A 71 16.88 -8.52 7.02
C VAL A 71 18.20 -8.14 7.67
N THR A 72 18.17 -7.98 9.00
CA THR A 72 19.35 -7.68 9.82
C THR A 72 19.93 -8.94 10.44
N SER A 73 21.03 -8.81 11.21
CA SER A 73 21.70 -9.94 11.86
C SER A 73 20.71 -10.79 12.68
N GLY A 74 20.69 -12.09 12.43
CA GLY A 74 19.80 -13.06 13.10
C GLY A 74 18.41 -13.20 12.46
N ALA A 75 18.00 -12.29 11.56
CA ALA A 75 16.77 -12.42 10.78
C ALA A 75 16.96 -13.35 9.57
N LEU A 76 15.85 -13.81 9.00
CA LEU A 76 15.86 -14.71 7.84
C LEU A 76 15.08 -14.10 6.68
N TYR A 77 15.66 -14.18 5.48
CA TYR A 77 14.90 -13.90 4.25
C TYR A 77 13.68 -14.81 4.16
N GLY A 78 12.52 -14.21 3.83
CA GLY A 78 11.27 -14.94 3.65
C GLY A 78 10.62 -15.43 4.94
N HIS A 79 10.92 -14.77 6.07
CA HIS A 79 10.30 -15.02 7.38
C HIS A 79 9.64 -13.75 7.91
N PHE A 80 8.35 -13.81 8.24
CA PHE A 80 7.54 -12.66 8.61
C PHE A 80 7.28 -12.55 10.12
N GLY A 81 8.15 -13.14 10.94
CA GLY A 81 8.03 -13.21 12.39
C GLY A 81 7.59 -14.58 12.88
N GLU A 82 7.67 -14.79 14.19
CA GLU A 82 7.28 -16.06 14.83
C GLU A 82 5.75 -16.17 14.96
N GLU A 83 5.09 -15.02 15.12
CA GLU A 83 3.64 -14.87 15.23
C GLU A 83 3.17 -13.75 14.31
N GLY A 84 1.86 -13.69 14.00
CA GLY A 84 1.24 -12.65 13.19
C GLY A 84 1.46 -12.77 11.66
N GLY A 85 2.54 -13.39 11.22
CA GLY A 85 2.80 -13.63 9.81
C GLY A 85 2.79 -12.37 8.94
N LEU A 86 2.10 -12.41 7.79
CA LEU A 86 1.98 -11.25 6.89
C LEU A 86 1.11 -10.12 7.45
N TYR A 87 0.34 -10.35 8.52
CA TYR A 87 -0.35 -9.26 9.21
C TYR A 87 0.63 -8.30 9.88
N ASN A 88 1.80 -8.78 10.35
CA ASN A 88 2.87 -7.89 10.80
C ASN A 88 3.35 -6.95 9.69
N VAL A 89 3.40 -7.45 8.43
CA VAL A 89 3.78 -6.62 7.29
C VAL A 89 2.69 -5.60 6.98
N VAL A 90 1.40 -5.93 7.16
CA VAL A 90 0.30 -4.97 7.03
C VAL A 90 0.41 -3.88 8.10
N GLU A 91 0.71 -4.23 9.34
CA GLU A 91 0.94 -3.26 10.43
C GLU A 91 2.19 -2.40 10.18
N ASP A 92 3.26 -2.97 9.65
CA ASP A 92 4.45 -2.20 9.26
C ASP A 92 4.11 -1.18 8.15
N GLN A 93 3.20 -1.53 7.21
CA GLN A 93 2.68 -0.56 6.24
C GLN A 93 1.86 0.56 6.92
N ARG A 94 1.09 0.21 7.97
CA ARG A 94 0.34 1.19 8.76
C ARG A 94 1.26 2.11 9.56
N ASN A 95 2.31 1.55 10.18
CA ASN A 95 3.32 2.34 10.89
C ASN A 95 4.03 3.33 9.94
N LEU A 96 4.39 2.85 8.73
CA LEU A 96 4.97 3.74 7.70
C LEU A 96 3.99 4.83 7.28
N GLN A 97 2.70 4.51 7.11
CA GLN A 97 1.69 5.52 6.82
C GLN A 97 1.60 6.56 7.93
N SER A 98 1.65 6.15 9.20
CA SER A 98 1.62 7.08 10.34
C SER A 98 2.80 8.05 10.32
N ILE A 99 4.02 7.55 10.10
CA ILE A 99 5.23 8.36 9.94
C ILE A 99 5.08 9.38 8.80
N MET A 100 4.53 8.95 7.67
CA MET A 100 4.33 9.84 6.53
C MET A 100 3.21 10.86 6.78
N ARG A 101 2.16 10.49 7.53
CA ARG A 101 1.08 11.40 7.93
C ARG A 101 1.55 12.46 8.93
N GLU A 102 2.47 12.13 9.83
CA GLU A 102 3.12 13.13 10.69
C GLU A 102 3.92 14.16 9.88
N LYS A 103 4.59 13.70 8.83
CA LYS A 103 5.39 14.57 7.96
C LYS A 103 4.55 15.36 6.95
N TYR A 104 3.46 14.79 6.47
CA TYR A 104 2.58 15.34 5.43
C TYR A 104 1.10 15.16 5.80
N PRO A 105 0.60 15.84 6.84
CA PRO A 105 -0.72 15.58 7.42
C PRO A 105 -1.87 15.80 6.46
N GLU A 106 -1.78 16.83 5.61
CA GLU A 106 -2.89 17.28 4.75
C GLU A 106 -2.87 16.65 3.34
N LEU A 107 -1.79 15.93 3.00
CA LEU A 107 -1.67 15.41 1.64
C LEU A 107 -2.58 14.18 1.43
N PRO A 108 -3.21 14.06 0.25
CA PRO A 108 -3.86 12.83 -0.18
C PRO A 108 -2.91 11.65 -0.09
N TYR A 109 -3.42 10.49 0.34
CA TYR A 109 -2.59 9.31 0.58
C TYR A 109 -3.01 8.15 -0.30
N PHE A 110 -2.09 7.68 -1.13
CA PHE A 110 -2.29 6.58 -2.06
C PHE A 110 -1.45 5.37 -1.65
N LEU A 111 -1.99 4.18 -1.88
CA LEU A 111 -1.27 2.91 -1.71
C LEU A 111 -1.25 2.14 -3.02
N MET A 112 -0.09 1.62 -3.39
CA MET A 112 0.06 0.68 -4.50
C MET A 112 0.76 -0.59 -4.00
N GLY A 113 0.19 -1.75 -4.30
CA GLY A 113 0.83 -3.02 -4.02
C GLY A 113 1.04 -3.85 -5.28
N HIS A 114 2.20 -4.50 -5.41
CA HIS A 114 2.53 -5.42 -6.50
C HIS A 114 2.67 -6.85 -6.00
N SER A 115 2.06 -7.82 -6.70
CA SER A 115 2.19 -9.25 -6.37
C SER A 115 1.81 -9.54 -4.92
N MET A 116 2.69 -10.14 -4.09
CA MET A 116 2.48 -10.27 -2.65
C MET A 116 2.14 -8.92 -2.00
N GLY A 117 2.80 -7.83 -2.43
CA GLY A 117 2.46 -6.48 -1.98
C GLY A 117 1.04 -6.07 -2.32
N SER A 118 0.44 -6.61 -3.41
CA SER A 118 -0.98 -6.39 -3.71
C SER A 118 -1.90 -7.13 -2.74
N PHE A 119 -1.47 -8.27 -2.20
CA PHE A 119 -2.23 -9.00 -1.17
C PHE A 119 -2.18 -8.25 0.16
N ILE A 120 -1.00 -7.71 0.51
CA ILE A 120 -0.80 -6.84 1.68
C ILE A 120 -1.65 -5.57 1.54
N ALA A 121 -1.61 -4.90 0.38
CA ALA A 121 -2.40 -3.71 0.11
C ALA A 121 -3.91 -3.98 0.13
N ARG A 122 -4.36 -5.18 -0.29
CA ARG A 122 -5.76 -5.59 -0.19
C ARG A 122 -6.20 -5.76 1.28
N GLU A 123 -5.38 -6.38 2.12
CA GLU A 123 -5.70 -6.49 3.54
C GLU A 123 -5.63 -5.12 4.22
N PHE A 124 -4.64 -4.30 3.87
CA PHE A 124 -4.57 -2.91 4.33
C PHE A 124 -5.84 -2.12 3.96
N ALA A 125 -6.33 -2.24 2.72
CA ALA A 125 -7.56 -1.58 2.28
C ALA A 125 -8.79 -2.06 3.07
N ALA A 126 -8.83 -3.32 3.50
CA ALA A 126 -9.92 -3.85 4.33
C ALA A 126 -9.84 -3.38 5.79
N ALA A 127 -8.62 -3.18 6.33
CA ALA A 127 -8.40 -2.75 7.71
C ALA A 127 -8.39 -1.22 7.85
N TYR A 128 -7.77 -0.52 6.90
CA TYR A 128 -7.44 0.91 6.99
C TYR A 128 -7.86 1.72 5.75
N GLY A 129 -8.75 1.18 4.91
CA GLY A 129 -9.10 1.80 3.62
C GLY A 129 -9.65 3.22 3.72
N ASN A 130 -10.34 3.57 4.83
CA ASN A 130 -10.83 4.92 5.09
C ASN A 130 -9.69 5.96 5.24
N SER A 131 -8.46 5.52 5.43
CA SER A 131 -7.27 6.39 5.49
C SER A 131 -6.62 6.63 4.13
N LEU A 132 -7.14 6.02 3.06
CA LEU A 132 -6.62 6.10 1.70
C LEU A 132 -7.49 6.98 0.81
N THR A 133 -6.86 7.73 -0.07
CA THR A 133 -7.54 8.46 -1.16
C THR A 133 -7.89 7.53 -2.32
N ALA A 134 -6.99 6.61 -2.69
CA ALA A 134 -7.23 5.54 -3.64
C ALA A 134 -6.17 4.44 -3.50
N VAL A 135 -6.42 3.26 -4.08
CA VAL A 135 -5.50 2.11 -4.01
C VAL A 135 -5.35 1.42 -5.36
N VAL A 136 -4.13 0.92 -5.62
CA VAL A 136 -3.83 0.11 -6.81
C VAL A 136 -3.39 -1.29 -6.39
N PHE A 137 -4.03 -2.31 -6.95
CA PHE A 137 -3.63 -3.72 -6.82
C PHE A 137 -3.04 -4.20 -8.15
N MET A 138 -1.71 -4.24 -8.23
CA MET A 138 -0.97 -4.62 -9.44
C MET A 138 -0.54 -6.09 -9.37
N GLY A 139 -0.82 -6.87 -10.41
CA GLY A 139 -0.44 -8.28 -10.50
C GLY A 139 -1.06 -9.14 -9.39
N THR A 140 -2.31 -8.85 -9.00
CA THR A 140 -3.02 -9.57 -7.92
C THR A 140 -3.58 -10.92 -8.36
N SER A 141 -3.99 -11.74 -7.40
CA SER A 141 -4.56 -13.08 -7.60
C SER A 141 -5.98 -13.20 -7.07
N ALA A 142 -6.77 -14.07 -7.68
CA ALA A 142 -8.07 -14.49 -7.14
C ALA A 142 -7.98 -15.48 -5.95
N GLY A 143 -6.74 -15.82 -5.56
CA GLY A 143 -6.50 -16.72 -4.45
C GLY A 143 -6.73 -18.19 -4.76
N ILE A 144 -6.88 -18.97 -3.71
CA ILE A 144 -7.10 -20.42 -3.75
C ILE A 144 -8.43 -20.79 -3.12
N SER A 145 -8.97 -21.94 -3.49
CA SER A 145 -10.21 -22.43 -2.88
C SER A 145 -9.99 -22.87 -1.43
N THR A 146 -11.06 -22.84 -0.63
CA THR A 146 -11.03 -23.31 0.76
C THR A 146 -10.50 -24.74 0.88
N ALA A 147 -10.87 -25.64 -0.04
CA ALA A 147 -10.41 -27.02 -0.02
C ALA A 147 -8.90 -27.11 -0.29
N MET A 148 -8.41 -26.38 -1.30
CA MET A 148 -6.98 -26.31 -1.60
C MET A 148 -6.20 -25.73 -0.44
N TRP A 149 -6.67 -24.62 0.14
CA TRP A 149 -5.99 -24.01 1.28
C TRP A 149 -5.90 -24.94 2.50
N LYS A 150 -7.00 -25.65 2.82
CA LYS A 150 -6.97 -26.63 3.91
C LYS A 150 -5.94 -27.74 3.68
N ALA A 151 -5.86 -28.27 2.46
CA ALA A 151 -4.90 -29.32 2.10
C ALA A 151 -3.44 -28.78 2.18
N GLU A 152 -3.19 -27.62 1.60
CA GLU A 152 -1.87 -26.97 1.61
C GLU A 152 -1.43 -26.63 3.03
N ARG A 153 -2.30 -26.02 3.83
CA ARG A 153 -2.02 -25.70 5.24
C ARG A 153 -1.70 -26.95 6.05
N THR A 154 -2.44 -28.04 5.83
CA THR A 154 -2.17 -29.31 6.50
C THR A 154 -0.78 -29.83 6.16
N TYR A 155 -0.43 -29.86 4.88
CA TYR A 155 0.91 -30.26 4.42
C TYR A 155 2.02 -29.38 4.96
N LEU A 156 1.86 -28.06 4.91
CA LEU A 156 2.84 -27.12 5.45
C LEU A 156 2.99 -27.25 6.97
N ASN A 157 1.90 -27.48 7.71
CA ASN A 157 1.98 -27.74 9.18
C ASN A 157 2.68 -29.05 9.50
N MET A 158 2.54 -30.09 8.67
CA MET A 158 3.33 -31.33 8.83
C MET A 158 4.84 -31.03 8.61
N LEU A 159 5.19 -30.26 7.60
CA LEU A 159 6.56 -29.84 7.36
C LEU A 159 7.10 -28.96 8.50
N LYS A 160 6.29 -28.02 9.00
CA LYS A 160 6.65 -27.19 10.16
C LYS A 160 6.97 -28.04 11.38
N LYS A 161 6.16 -29.09 11.65
CA LYS A 161 6.39 -30.03 12.74
C LYS A 161 7.68 -30.86 12.56
N ALA A 162 7.96 -31.29 11.31
CA ALA A 162 9.08 -32.15 11.00
C ALA A 162 10.42 -31.42 10.84
N LYS A 163 10.41 -30.20 10.32
CA LYS A 163 11.61 -29.44 9.91
C LYS A 163 11.79 -28.11 10.66
N GLY A 164 10.77 -27.63 11.35
CA GLY A 164 10.74 -26.35 12.04
C GLY A 164 10.15 -25.22 11.18
N ALA A 165 9.61 -24.19 11.85
CA ALA A 165 9.00 -23.01 11.22
C ALA A 165 9.94 -22.23 10.29
N ARG A 166 11.20 -22.11 10.72
CA ARG A 166 12.26 -21.32 10.03
C ARG A 166 12.98 -22.10 8.91
N ALA A 167 12.62 -23.38 8.71
CA ALA A 167 13.25 -24.19 7.67
C ALA A 167 12.95 -23.66 6.27
N LYS A 168 13.95 -23.66 5.41
CA LYS A 168 13.82 -23.38 3.97
C LYS A 168 13.87 -24.70 3.21
N ILE A 169 12.84 -24.97 2.43
CA ILE A 169 12.68 -26.23 1.70
C ILE A 169 12.59 -25.90 0.20
N PRO A 170 13.62 -26.15 -0.61
CA PRO A 170 13.66 -25.75 -2.03
C PRO A 170 12.51 -26.30 -2.89
N SER A 171 11.94 -27.47 -2.52
CA SER A 171 10.80 -28.03 -3.23
C SER A 171 9.52 -27.20 -3.05
N LEU A 172 9.38 -26.43 -1.97
CA LEU A 172 8.20 -25.55 -1.76
C LEU A 172 8.20 -24.40 -2.78
N GLU A 173 9.34 -23.80 -3.07
CA GLU A 173 9.45 -22.78 -4.12
C GLU A 173 9.04 -23.35 -5.49
N LYS A 174 9.54 -24.54 -5.83
CA LYS A 174 9.14 -25.21 -7.09
C LYS A 174 7.66 -25.51 -7.17
N ILE A 175 7.01 -25.81 -6.04
CA ILE A 175 5.55 -26.01 -5.97
C ILE A 175 4.82 -24.68 -6.13
N ALA A 176 5.25 -23.63 -5.43
CA ALA A 176 4.57 -22.34 -5.39
C ALA A 176 4.67 -21.58 -6.72
N THR A 177 5.88 -21.48 -7.30
CA THR A 177 6.14 -20.63 -8.47
C THR A 177 6.50 -21.41 -9.75
N GLY A 178 6.95 -22.66 -9.64
CA GLY A 178 7.35 -23.48 -10.79
C GLY A 178 6.27 -23.64 -11.86
N PRO A 179 4.97 -23.76 -11.55
CA PRO A 179 3.89 -23.79 -12.54
C PRO A 179 3.81 -22.53 -13.41
N TYR A 180 4.21 -21.36 -12.89
CA TYR A 180 4.12 -20.09 -13.61
C TYR A 180 4.97 -20.08 -14.88
N ASN A 181 6.14 -20.68 -14.80
CA ASN A 181 7.08 -20.73 -15.94
C ASN A 181 6.68 -21.69 -17.07
N LYS A 182 5.73 -22.60 -16.82
CA LYS A 182 5.31 -23.61 -17.81
C LYS A 182 4.73 -23.00 -19.10
N LYS A 183 4.16 -21.81 -19.01
CA LYS A 183 3.55 -21.09 -20.14
C LYS A 183 4.58 -20.44 -21.07
N PHE A 184 5.83 -20.30 -20.63
CA PHE A 184 6.88 -19.54 -21.32
C PHE A 184 8.01 -20.43 -21.86
N LYS A 185 7.73 -21.70 -22.12
CA LYS A 185 8.71 -22.64 -22.70
C LYS A 185 9.06 -22.28 -24.16
N PRO A 186 10.34 -22.46 -24.57
CA PRO A 186 11.48 -22.95 -23.76
C PRO A 186 11.92 -21.93 -22.71
N ASN A 187 12.14 -22.42 -21.46
CA ASN A 187 12.57 -21.54 -20.38
C ASN A 187 14.08 -21.37 -20.39
N ARG A 188 14.55 -20.14 -20.21
CA ARG A 188 15.95 -19.76 -20.04
C ARG A 188 16.35 -19.83 -18.56
N THR A 189 15.43 -19.40 -17.67
CA THR A 189 15.61 -19.36 -16.22
C THR A 189 14.36 -19.94 -15.51
N ASN A 190 14.36 -19.93 -14.18
CA ASN A 190 13.16 -20.24 -13.37
C ASN A 190 12.19 -19.06 -13.25
N TYR A 191 12.55 -17.87 -13.77
CA TYR A 191 11.83 -16.60 -13.54
C TYR A 191 11.41 -15.91 -14.84
N ASP A 192 11.41 -16.60 -15.98
CA ASP A 192 10.97 -16.03 -17.27
C ASP A 192 9.51 -15.56 -17.24
N TRP A 193 8.72 -16.07 -16.29
CA TRP A 193 7.36 -15.64 -16.07
C TRP A 193 7.23 -14.22 -15.49
N VAL A 194 8.30 -13.67 -14.92
CA VAL A 194 8.30 -12.37 -14.25
C VAL A 194 8.14 -11.24 -15.26
N THR A 195 8.94 -11.25 -16.33
CA THR A 195 8.91 -10.23 -17.39
C THR A 195 9.33 -10.82 -18.73
N SER A 196 8.92 -10.16 -19.82
CA SER A 196 9.34 -10.54 -21.17
C SER A 196 10.73 -10.02 -21.55
N LYS A 197 11.28 -9.09 -20.77
CA LYS A 197 12.61 -8.51 -20.96
C LYS A 197 13.68 -9.41 -20.34
N GLU A 198 14.50 -10.03 -21.17
CA GLU A 198 15.53 -10.96 -20.71
C GLU A 198 16.54 -10.28 -19.75
N GLU A 199 16.91 -9.03 -20.03
CA GLU A 199 17.83 -8.26 -19.18
C GLU A 199 17.25 -8.00 -17.77
N GLU A 200 15.93 -7.83 -17.64
CA GLU A 200 15.30 -7.67 -16.34
C GLU A 200 15.18 -9.01 -15.59
N VAL A 201 14.93 -10.10 -16.33
CA VAL A 201 15.00 -11.45 -15.74
C VAL A 201 16.43 -11.73 -15.23
N ASP A 202 17.46 -11.41 -16.01
CA ASP A 202 18.86 -11.60 -15.60
C ASP A 202 19.23 -10.74 -14.41
N ARG A 203 18.75 -9.49 -14.36
CA ARG A 203 18.92 -8.61 -13.19
C ARG A 203 18.29 -9.23 -11.95
N PHE A 204 17.06 -9.72 -12.04
CA PHE A 204 16.37 -10.38 -10.93
C PHE A 204 17.08 -11.65 -10.45
N VAL A 205 17.53 -12.49 -11.38
CA VAL A 205 18.24 -13.75 -11.06
C VAL A 205 19.62 -13.53 -10.43
N ASN A 206 20.32 -12.48 -10.86
CA ASN A 206 21.67 -12.16 -10.37
C ASN A 206 21.66 -11.27 -9.11
N ASP A 207 20.51 -10.75 -8.69
CA ASP A 207 20.40 -9.96 -7.47
C ASP A 207 20.30 -10.89 -6.23
N PRO A 208 21.28 -10.85 -5.30
CA PRO A 208 21.27 -11.71 -4.13
C PRO A 208 20.10 -11.42 -3.15
N LEU A 209 19.42 -10.28 -3.32
CA LEU A 209 18.25 -9.89 -2.55
C LEU A 209 16.93 -10.30 -3.21
N CYS A 210 17.00 -11.03 -4.34
CA CYS A 210 15.85 -11.51 -5.09
C CYS A 210 15.80 -13.04 -5.18
N GLY A 211 14.63 -13.59 -5.49
CA GLY A 211 14.46 -15.00 -5.80
C GLY A 211 14.74 -15.99 -4.67
N PHE A 212 14.81 -15.56 -3.43
CA PHE A 212 15.02 -16.45 -2.30
C PHE A 212 13.73 -17.18 -1.89
N PRO A 213 13.82 -18.44 -1.40
CA PRO A 213 12.65 -19.17 -0.90
C PRO A 213 12.17 -18.61 0.44
N LEU A 214 10.86 -18.61 0.65
CA LEU A 214 10.28 -18.35 1.96
C LEU A 214 10.62 -19.50 2.93
N THR A 215 10.52 -19.22 4.23
CA THR A 215 10.51 -20.28 5.26
C THR A 215 9.19 -21.07 5.20
N VAL A 216 9.15 -22.25 5.83
CA VAL A 216 7.90 -23.02 5.95
C VAL A 216 6.78 -22.18 6.56
N GLN A 217 7.09 -21.40 7.62
CA GLN A 217 6.12 -20.46 8.18
C GLN A 217 5.73 -19.37 7.18
N GLY A 218 6.69 -18.80 6.44
CA GLY A 218 6.42 -17.78 5.44
C GLY A 218 5.43 -18.24 4.34
N TYR A 219 5.50 -19.51 3.91
CA TYR A 219 4.50 -20.07 3.00
C TYR A 219 3.12 -20.25 3.65
N ILE A 220 3.07 -20.63 4.93
CA ILE A 220 1.81 -20.69 5.69
C ILE A 220 1.19 -19.30 5.79
N ASP A 221 1.99 -18.28 6.07
CA ASP A 221 1.54 -16.89 6.21
C ASP A 221 1.02 -16.34 4.88
N LEU A 222 1.77 -16.57 3.80
CA LEU A 222 1.37 -16.17 2.44
C LEU A 222 0.05 -16.83 2.03
N GLY A 223 -0.08 -18.14 2.22
CA GLY A 223 -1.30 -18.87 1.89
C GLY A 223 -2.49 -18.43 2.76
N THR A 224 -2.25 -18.12 4.04
CA THR A 224 -3.28 -17.59 4.96
C THR A 224 -3.82 -16.25 4.46
N LEU A 225 -2.93 -15.30 4.15
CA LEU A 225 -3.33 -14.00 3.62
C LEU A 225 -4.04 -14.14 2.27
N LEU A 226 -3.47 -14.93 1.36
CA LEU A 226 -4.04 -15.15 0.02
C LEU A 226 -5.44 -15.76 0.09
N TYR A 227 -5.69 -16.65 1.05
CA TYR A 227 -7.03 -17.18 1.33
C TYR A 227 -7.95 -16.09 1.90
N ALA A 228 -7.51 -15.37 2.93
CA ALA A 228 -8.32 -14.38 3.65
C ALA A 228 -8.85 -13.28 2.74
N ILE A 229 -7.99 -12.69 1.89
CA ILE A 229 -8.34 -11.59 0.98
C ILE A 229 -9.27 -12.00 -0.18
N ASN A 230 -9.62 -13.28 -0.32
CA ASN A 230 -10.54 -13.76 -1.35
C ASN A 230 -11.87 -14.29 -0.78
N THR A 231 -12.08 -14.17 0.54
CA THR A 231 -13.33 -14.51 1.23
C THR A 231 -14.38 -13.40 1.04
N ASP A 232 -15.67 -13.76 1.18
CA ASP A 232 -16.75 -12.78 1.18
C ASP A 232 -16.64 -11.76 2.30
N GLN A 233 -16.00 -12.12 3.41
CA GLN A 233 -15.73 -11.22 4.52
C GLN A 233 -14.80 -10.08 4.10
N TRP A 234 -13.72 -10.38 3.36
CA TRP A 234 -12.81 -9.36 2.85
C TRP A 234 -13.55 -8.33 1.99
N TYR A 235 -14.37 -8.78 1.02
CA TYR A 235 -15.14 -7.89 0.15
C TYR A 235 -16.15 -6.99 0.89
N ARG A 236 -16.62 -7.43 2.06
CA ARG A 236 -17.50 -6.60 2.91
C ARG A 236 -16.74 -5.58 3.74
N ARG A 237 -15.47 -5.83 4.08
CA ARG A 237 -14.64 -4.95 4.91
C ARG A 237 -14.04 -3.79 4.13
N VAL A 238 -13.78 -3.96 2.83
CA VAL A 238 -13.24 -2.89 1.99
C VAL A 238 -14.26 -1.76 1.87
N PRO A 239 -13.91 -0.48 2.09
CA PRO A 239 -14.81 0.64 1.87
C PRO A 239 -15.28 0.70 0.42
N LYS A 240 -16.57 0.90 0.21
CA LYS A 240 -17.17 0.87 -1.14
C LYS A 240 -16.84 2.09 -1.99
N ASP A 241 -16.61 3.20 -1.34
CA ASP A 241 -16.26 4.49 -1.90
C ASP A 241 -14.75 4.68 -2.11
N LEU A 242 -13.93 3.73 -1.65
CA LEU A 242 -12.50 3.75 -1.92
C LEU A 242 -12.26 3.43 -3.41
N PRO A 243 -11.70 4.36 -4.20
CA PRO A 243 -11.36 4.11 -5.58
C PRO A 243 -10.28 3.03 -5.71
N ILE A 244 -10.57 1.97 -6.46
CA ILE A 244 -9.68 0.83 -6.64
C ILE A 244 -9.32 0.69 -8.12
N LEU A 245 -8.02 0.58 -8.43
CA LEU A 245 -7.55 0.17 -9.73
C LEU A 245 -6.89 -1.22 -9.66
N LEU A 246 -7.39 -2.16 -10.44
CA LEU A 246 -6.75 -3.44 -10.71
C LEU A 246 -5.97 -3.34 -12.02
N ILE A 247 -4.67 -3.62 -11.99
CA ILE A 247 -3.86 -3.71 -13.22
C ILE A 247 -3.06 -5.01 -13.24
N SER A 248 -2.96 -5.64 -14.40
CA SER A 248 -2.19 -6.87 -14.59
C SER A 248 -1.84 -7.08 -16.05
N GLY A 249 -0.83 -7.91 -16.30
CA GLY A 249 -0.57 -8.44 -17.63
C GLY A 249 -1.58 -9.52 -18.02
N GLU A 250 -1.99 -9.59 -19.28
CA GLU A 250 -2.80 -10.71 -19.78
C GLU A 250 -2.03 -12.04 -19.78
N ASN A 251 -0.70 -11.96 -19.77
CA ASN A 251 0.19 -13.13 -19.66
C ASN A 251 0.74 -13.31 -18.24
N ASP A 252 0.17 -12.66 -17.24
CA ASP A 252 0.57 -12.83 -15.85
C ASP A 252 0.01 -14.14 -15.26
N PRO A 253 0.87 -15.13 -14.94
CA PRO A 253 0.41 -16.42 -14.40
C PRO A 253 -0.08 -16.32 -12.95
N VAL A 254 0.35 -15.32 -12.17
CA VAL A 254 -0.14 -15.06 -10.80
C VAL A 254 -1.63 -14.68 -10.85
N GLY A 255 -2.01 -13.88 -11.83
CA GLY A 255 -3.37 -13.50 -12.12
C GLY A 255 -4.16 -14.53 -12.94
N ASP A 256 -3.68 -15.77 -13.09
CA ASP A 256 -4.29 -16.81 -13.94
C ASP A 256 -4.50 -16.32 -15.37
N MET A 257 -3.45 -15.70 -15.96
CA MET A 257 -3.50 -15.13 -17.31
C MET A 257 -4.64 -14.12 -17.47
N GLY A 258 -4.79 -13.22 -16.51
CA GLY A 258 -5.83 -12.20 -16.45
C GLY A 258 -7.20 -12.66 -15.94
N LYS A 259 -7.50 -13.97 -15.98
CA LYS A 259 -8.80 -14.51 -15.56
C LYS A 259 -9.04 -14.35 -14.06
N GLY A 260 -8.00 -14.56 -13.25
CA GLY A 260 -8.06 -14.40 -11.80
C GLY A 260 -8.34 -12.95 -11.42
N VAL A 261 -7.64 -12.02 -12.06
CA VAL A 261 -7.84 -10.58 -11.82
C VAL A 261 -9.25 -10.14 -12.21
N ARG A 262 -9.78 -10.64 -13.35
CA ARG A 262 -11.19 -10.39 -13.75
C ARG A 262 -12.17 -10.91 -12.69
N ARG A 263 -11.95 -12.10 -12.11
CA ARG A 263 -12.80 -12.60 -11.02
C ARG A 263 -12.81 -11.68 -9.79
N VAL A 264 -11.66 -11.12 -9.42
CA VAL A 264 -11.58 -10.13 -8.33
C VAL A 264 -12.36 -8.86 -8.70
N PHE A 265 -12.15 -8.35 -9.91
CA PHE A 265 -12.88 -7.19 -10.44
C PHE A 265 -14.39 -7.40 -10.43
N ASP A 266 -14.87 -8.51 -11.02
CA ASP A 266 -16.29 -8.81 -11.12
C ASP A 266 -16.96 -8.90 -9.74
N LYS A 267 -16.24 -9.45 -8.75
CA LYS A 267 -16.75 -9.56 -7.39
C LYS A 267 -16.78 -8.22 -6.67
N LEU A 268 -15.76 -7.37 -6.79
CA LEU A 268 -15.76 -6.00 -6.28
C LEU A 268 -16.88 -5.18 -6.92
N ASN A 269 -16.99 -5.22 -8.25
CA ASN A 269 -18.03 -4.51 -8.98
C ASN A 269 -19.45 -4.96 -8.58
N LYS A 270 -19.66 -6.27 -8.46
CA LYS A 270 -20.94 -6.86 -8.02
C LYS A 270 -21.31 -6.45 -6.58
N THR A 271 -20.33 -6.20 -5.73
CA THR A 271 -20.56 -5.76 -4.35
C THR A 271 -20.62 -4.24 -4.20
N GLY A 272 -20.58 -3.50 -5.32
CA GLY A 272 -20.82 -2.04 -5.38
C GLY A 272 -19.61 -1.18 -5.00
N HIS A 273 -18.38 -1.70 -5.20
CA HIS A 273 -17.16 -0.90 -5.01
C HIS A 273 -16.84 -0.05 -6.25
N ASP A 274 -16.20 1.10 -6.03
CA ASP A 274 -15.61 1.89 -7.12
C ASP A 274 -14.31 1.20 -7.59
N VAL A 275 -14.41 0.42 -8.65
CA VAL A 275 -13.31 -0.39 -9.15
C VAL A 275 -13.14 -0.28 -10.66
N LYS A 276 -11.89 -0.11 -11.10
CA LYS A 276 -11.49 -0.14 -12.51
C LYS A 276 -10.52 -1.31 -12.74
N LEU A 277 -10.51 -1.82 -13.98
CA LEU A 277 -9.62 -2.91 -14.40
C LEU A 277 -8.91 -2.54 -15.70
N THR A 278 -7.57 -2.64 -15.70
CA THR A 278 -6.75 -2.54 -16.91
C THR A 278 -5.92 -3.82 -17.05
N LEU A 279 -6.03 -4.49 -18.19
CA LEU A 279 -5.21 -5.64 -18.55
C LEU A 279 -4.37 -5.30 -19.77
N TYR A 280 -3.06 -5.45 -19.64
CA TYR A 280 -2.10 -5.13 -20.71
C TYR A 280 -1.81 -6.36 -21.57
N PRO A 281 -2.10 -6.29 -22.88
CA PRO A 281 -1.89 -7.41 -23.80
C PRO A 281 -0.41 -7.83 -23.84
N ARG A 282 -0.16 -9.14 -23.80
CA ARG A 282 1.18 -9.78 -23.91
C ARG A 282 2.15 -9.46 -22.77
N ILE A 283 1.77 -8.67 -21.77
CA ILE A 283 2.58 -8.32 -20.61
C ILE A 283 2.51 -9.43 -19.57
N ARG A 284 3.64 -9.72 -18.92
CA ARG A 284 3.79 -10.69 -17.84
C ARG A 284 3.56 -10.03 -16.48
N HIS A 285 4.23 -10.50 -15.44
CA HIS A 285 3.92 -10.16 -14.05
C HIS A 285 4.46 -8.80 -13.59
N ALA A 286 5.73 -8.49 -13.89
CA ALA A 286 6.39 -7.27 -13.38
C ALA A 286 6.14 -6.07 -14.29
N LEU A 287 4.92 -5.53 -14.29
CA LEU A 287 4.46 -4.48 -15.19
C LEU A 287 5.37 -3.26 -15.27
N ILE A 288 5.96 -2.86 -14.13
CA ILE A 288 6.81 -1.65 -14.05
C ILE A 288 8.18 -1.81 -14.71
N THR A 289 8.58 -3.04 -15.04
CA THR A 289 9.84 -3.33 -15.74
C THR A 289 9.63 -3.94 -17.12
N GLU A 290 8.38 -4.11 -17.55
CA GLU A 290 8.02 -4.71 -18.83
C GLU A 290 8.30 -3.79 -20.05
N MET A 291 8.12 -4.33 -21.27
CA MET A 291 8.38 -3.62 -22.53
C MET A 291 7.58 -2.32 -22.65
N ASN A 292 6.37 -2.29 -22.12
CA ASN A 292 5.48 -1.12 -22.14
C ASN A 292 5.40 -0.39 -20.79
N SER A 293 6.42 -0.50 -19.95
CA SER A 293 6.45 0.13 -18.61
C SER A 293 6.14 1.64 -18.63
N ALA A 294 6.53 2.34 -19.69
CA ALA A 294 6.20 3.77 -19.86
C ALA A 294 4.68 4.01 -19.88
N GLN A 295 3.89 3.18 -20.60
CA GLN A 295 2.44 3.28 -20.61
C GLN A 295 1.85 2.95 -19.24
N VAL A 296 2.39 1.94 -18.55
CA VAL A 296 1.98 1.58 -17.19
C VAL A 296 2.21 2.75 -16.23
N TYR A 297 3.34 3.45 -16.35
CA TYR A 297 3.66 4.63 -15.54
C TYR A 297 2.66 5.77 -15.78
N GLU A 298 2.34 6.06 -17.05
CA GLU A 298 1.37 7.10 -17.41
C GLU A 298 -0.04 6.76 -16.89
N ASP A 299 -0.49 5.52 -17.04
CA ASP A 299 -1.80 5.07 -16.57
C ASP A 299 -1.92 5.15 -15.04
N LEU A 300 -0.86 4.76 -14.31
CA LEU A 300 -0.80 4.90 -12.86
C LEU A 300 -0.80 6.37 -12.44
N TYR A 301 0.01 7.21 -13.09
CA TYR A 301 0.02 8.64 -12.83
C TYR A 301 -1.34 9.27 -13.11
N ALA A 302 -1.98 8.95 -14.22
CA ALA A 302 -3.31 9.44 -14.57
C ALA A 302 -4.36 9.02 -13.53
N PHE A 303 -4.32 7.76 -13.08
CA PHE A 303 -5.22 7.27 -12.04
C PHE A 303 -5.05 8.05 -10.74
N PHE A 304 -3.83 8.16 -10.19
CA PHE A 304 -3.59 8.89 -8.96
C PHE A 304 -3.93 10.37 -9.09
N SER A 305 -3.55 11.01 -10.20
CA SER A 305 -3.81 12.43 -10.44
C SER A 305 -5.30 12.74 -10.55
N SER A 306 -6.10 11.82 -11.09
CA SER A 306 -7.57 12.01 -11.20
C SER A 306 -8.28 12.00 -9.84
N HIS A 307 -7.62 11.53 -8.78
CA HIS A 307 -8.14 11.48 -7.41
C HIS A 307 -7.48 12.51 -6.48
N LEU A 308 -6.68 13.44 -7.02
CA LEU A 308 -6.23 14.60 -6.25
C LEU A 308 -7.40 15.55 -5.99
N PRO A 309 -7.42 16.26 -4.84
CA PRO A 309 -8.36 17.35 -4.62
C PRO A 309 -8.29 18.33 -5.79
N LYS A 310 -9.45 18.75 -6.29
CA LYS A 310 -9.48 19.84 -7.25
C LYS A 310 -8.96 21.10 -6.57
N ALA A 311 -8.06 21.83 -7.24
CA ALA A 311 -7.71 23.16 -6.79
C ALA A 311 -9.01 23.97 -6.65
N GLU A 312 -9.24 24.58 -5.50
CA GLU A 312 -10.34 25.54 -5.36
C GLU A 312 -10.10 26.64 -6.40
N GLU A 313 -11.07 26.87 -7.28
CA GLU A 313 -11.01 28.02 -8.16
C GLU A 313 -10.92 29.26 -7.27
N PRO A 314 -9.99 30.19 -7.53
CA PRO A 314 -9.88 31.40 -6.73
C PRO A 314 -11.26 32.07 -6.73
N VAL A 315 -11.82 32.23 -5.53
CA VAL A 315 -13.06 32.97 -5.35
C VAL A 315 -12.82 34.35 -5.99
N PRO A 316 -13.60 34.76 -7.00
CA PRO A 316 -13.40 36.08 -7.59
C PRO A 316 -13.49 37.11 -6.46
N GLU A 317 -12.43 37.91 -6.28
CA GLU A 317 -12.45 39.03 -5.38
C GLU A 317 -13.70 39.85 -5.71
N LYS A 318 -14.60 39.96 -4.75
CA LYS A 318 -15.72 40.89 -4.87
C LYS A 318 -15.09 42.28 -5.03
N GLU A 319 -15.24 42.86 -6.20
CA GLU A 319 -15.00 44.26 -6.36
C GLU A 319 -15.73 45.01 -5.26
N THR A 320 -14.94 45.60 -4.36
CA THR A 320 -15.44 46.53 -3.34
C THR A 320 -16.00 47.71 -4.11
N GLU A 321 -17.35 47.74 -4.23
CA GLU A 321 -18.04 48.96 -4.66
C GLU A 321 -17.59 50.08 -3.73
N ALA A 322 -16.99 51.12 -4.33
CA ALA A 322 -16.59 52.34 -3.64
C ALA A 322 -17.85 52.97 -3.02
N GLU A 323 -17.86 53.11 -1.70
CA GLU A 323 -18.85 53.93 -1.02
C GLU A 323 -18.78 55.40 -1.51
N PRO A 324 -19.90 56.06 -1.78
CA PRO A 324 -19.90 57.47 -2.13
C PRO A 324 -19.54 58.33 -0.91
N GLU A 325 -18.61 59.25 -1.11
CA GLU A 325 -18.24 60.31 -0.20
C GLU A 325 -19.47 61.10 0.27
N VAL A 326 -19.77 60.97 1.59
CA VAL A 326 -20.74 61.89 2.23
C VAL A 326 -19.98 63.02 2.91
N SER A 327 -20.22 64.21 2.43
CA SER A 327 -19.74 65.51 2.90
C SER A 327 -20.11 65.74 4.37
N THR A 328 -19.08 66.23 5.08
CA THR A 328 -19.16 66.76 6.47
C THR A 328 -20.12 67.95 6.59
N GLU A 329 -21.00 67.87 7.60
CA GLU A 329 -21.45 69.06 8.32
C GLU A 329 -21.49 68.76 9.85
N THR A 330 -20.82 69.69 10.52
CA THR A 330 -20.66 69.83 11.97
C THR A 330 -21.98 70.10 12.71
N GLU A 331 -22.17 69.60 13.92
CA GLU A 331 -22.37 70.40 15.13
C GLU A 331 -22.57 69.56 16.42
N LYS A 332 -21.69 69.89 17.38
CA LYS A 332 -21.82 70.11 18.83
C LYS A 332 -22.42 69.04 19.77
N SER A 333 -21.47 68.65 20.62
CA SER A 333 -21.44 68.57 22.09
C SER A 333 -22.76 68.33 22.86
N VAL A 334 -22.74 67.33 23.77
CA VAL A 334 -22.97 67.55 25.20
C VAL A 334 -22.53 66.28 25.99
N GLU A 335 -21.79 66.55 27.04
CA GLU A 335 -21.22 65.85 28.15
C GLU A 335 -21.86 64.56 28.68
N ASN A 336 -20.92 63.73 29.10
CA ASN A 336 -20.81 62.72 30.17
C ASN A 336 -21.57 63.09 31.46
N PRO A 337 -21.83 62.22 32.46
CA PRO A 337 -20.86 61.30 33.04
C PRO A 337 -21.38 60.02 33.75
N ALA A 338 -20.38 59.17 34.03
CA ALA A 338 -20.24 58.35 35.27
C ALA A 338 -21.21 57.14 35.46
N ALA A 339 -20.85 56.06 35.97
CA ALA A 339 -19.76 55.50 36.75
C ALA A 339 -20.13 54.06 37.10
N GLU A 340 -19.12 53.27 37.31
CA GLU A 340 -18.98 52.30 38.42
C GLU A 340 -19.97 51.10 38.43
N GLU A 341 -19.64 49.94 38.77
CA GLU A 341 -18.51 49.24 39.44
C GLU A 341 -18.79 47.72 39.39
N GLU A 342 -17.68 47.02 39.33
CA GLU A 342 -17.31 45.87 40.19
C GLU A 342 -18.26 44.63 40.29
N LYS A 343 -17.77 43.51 40.15
CA LYS A 343 -17.00 42.54 40.92
C LYS A 343 -17.28 41.09 40.54
N GLU A 344 -16.21 40.41 40.31
CA GLU A 344 -15.80 39.15 40.94
C GLU A 344 -16.87 38.16 41.45
N THR A 345 -16.70 36.91 41.01
CA THR A 345 -16.24 35.74 41.78
C THR A 345 -16.35 34.50 40.93
N GLU A 346 -15.26 33.89 40.66
CA GLU A 346 -14.64 32.71 41.32
C GLU A 346 -15.47 31.39 41.24
N ALA A 347 -14.76 30.46 40.59
CA ALA A 347 -14.48 29.09 40.99
C ALA A 347 -15.61 28.03 40.90
N ALA A 348 -15.41 27.03 40.23
CA ALA A 348 -15.07 25.70 40.69
C ALA A 348 -15.53 24.55 39.75
N ALA A 349 -14.58 23.71 39.55
CA ALA A 349 -14.64 22.25 39.51
C ALA A 349 -15.22 21.54 38.27
N ALA A 350 -14.30 21.02 37.49
CA ALA A 350 -14.04 19.61 37.22
C ALA A 350 -15.28 18.68 37.18
N GLU A 351 -15.50 18.09 36.03
CA GLU A 351 -15.57 16.63 35.95
C GLU A 351 -15.48 16.15 34.50
N LYS A 352 -14.62 15.21 34.35
CA LYS A 352 -14.33 14.24 33.31
C LYS A 352 -15.56 13.82 32.50
N ASN A 353 -15.33 13.68 31.19
CA ASN A 353 -15.74 12.47 30.48
C ASN A 353 -14.78 12.20 29.33
N ASP A 354 -13.84 11.33 29.63
CA ASP A 354 -13.22 10.41 28.69
C ASP A 354 -14.32 9.47 28.18
N ASP A 355 -14.52 9.43 26.88
CA ASP A 355 -15.00 8.25 26.18
C ASP A 355 -14.75 8.47 24.68
N MET A 356 -13.54 8.14 24.26
CA MET A 356 -13.28 7.68 22.91
C MET A 356 -13.09 6.16 22.98
N PRO A 357 -13.87 5.38 22.25
CA PRO A 357 -13.62 3.94 22.21
C PRO A 357 -12.35 3.66 21.41
N GLU A 358 -11.38 3.03 22.04
CA GLU A 358 -10.32 2.29 21.37
C GLU A 358 -10.98 1.17 20.54
N GLU A 359 -11.10 1.36 19.24
CA GLU A 359 -11.36 0.27 18.32
C GLU A 359 -10.09 -0.60 18.21
N ASN A 360 -9.99 -1.57 19.10
CA ASN A 360 -9.12 -2.72 18.91
C ASN A 360 -9.61 -3.50 17.69
N ALA A 361 -8.95 -3.33 16.56
CA ALA A 361 -9.11 -4.19 15.42
C ALA A 361 -8.53 -5.58 15.75
N GLU A 362 -9.32 -6.43 16.39
CA GLU A 362 -8.98 -7.84 16.51
C GLU A 362 -9.05 -8.50 15.13
N PHE A 363 -7.90 -8.91 14.62
CA PHE A 363 -7.83 -9.78 13.45
C PHE A 363 -8.49 -11.12 13.78
N PRO A 364 -9.35 -11.66 12.93
CA PRO A 364 -10.01 -12.93 13.21
C PRO A 364 -8.96 -14.03 13.33
N VAL A 365 -8.87 -14.62 14.51
CA VAL A 365 -8.14 -15.87 14.76
C VAL A 365 -8.88 -16.97 13.97
N ILE A 366 -8.27 -17.46 12.90
CA ILE A 366 -8.76 -18.62 12.12
C ILE A 366 -8.02 -19.87 12.56
#